data_663d7b01d9f5564845444b8510055e34
#
_entry.id   663d7b01d9f5564845444b8510055e34
#
_cell.length_a   1.000
_cell.length_b   1.000
_cell.length_c   1.000
_cell.angle_alpha   90.00
_cell.angle_beta   90.00
_cell.angle_gamma   90.00
#
_symmetry.space_group_name_H-M   'P 1'
#
loop_
_entity.id
_entity.type
_entity.pdbx_description
1 polymer ?
#
loop_
_entity_poly.entity_id
_entity_poly.type
_entity_poly.pdbx_seq_one_letter_code
_entity_poly.pdbx_strand_id
1 'polypeptide(L)'
;MKHFTVRQFKNACHARYFGPEEALDQELSGVETDSRGVTKGTLFVAIPGERVDGHKFIPDVYAKGAACALSQQELTDPAGPYLLVEDTQQ
;
A
#
# COMPACT_ATOMS: atom_id res chain seq x y z
N MET A 1 -14.46 5.32 17.16
CA MET A 1 -13.46 4.58 16.40
C MET A 1 -12.45 5.54 15.79
N LYS A 2 -11.21 5.19 15.85
CA LYS A 2 -10.17 6.05 15.30
C LYS A 2 -10.04 5.88 13.80
N HIS A 3 -9.85 6.99 13.12
CA HIS A 3 -9.56 6.98 11.70
C HIS A 3 -8.05 6.84 11.51
N PHE A 4 -7.66 5.95 10.65
CA PHE A 4 -6.26 5.74 10.35
C PHE A 4 -6.01 6.12 8.89
N THR A 5 -5.10 7.07 8.67
CA THR A 5 -4.84 7.60 7.33
C THR A 5 -3.55 7.06 6.76
N VAL A 6 -3.38 7.25 5.45
CA VAL A 6 -2.13 6.90 4.77
C VAL A 6 -0.96 7.63 5.43
N ARG A 7 -1.14 8.89 5.81
CA ARG A 7 -0.09 9.69 6.47
C ARG A 7 0.34 9.06 7.78
N GLN A 8 -0.61 8.60 8.58
CA GLN A 8 -0.32 7.97 9.85
C GLN A 8 0.44 6.66 9.66
N PHE A 9 0.03 5.88 8.67
CA PHE A 9 0.72 4.63 8.35
C PHE A 9 2.14 4.90 7.86
N LYS A 10 2.31 5.89 6.99
CA LYS A 10 3.61 6.30 6.48
C LYS A 10 4.56 6.65 7.63
N ASN A 11 4.08 7.45 8.58
CA ASN A 11 4.90 7.88 9.70
C ASN A 11 5.25 6.72 10.63
N ALA A 12 4.30 5.81 10.85
CA ALA A 12 4.53 4.65 11.70
C ALA A 12 5.56 3.70 11.13
N CYS A 13 5.64 3.59 9.80
CA CYS A 13 6.57 2.70 9.13
C CYS A 13 7.87 3.37 8.70
N HIS A 14 7.97 4.68 8.87
CA HIS A 14 9.08 5.48 8.34
C HIS A 14 9.24 5.29 6.84
N ALA A 15 8.13 5.17 6.13
CA ALA A 15 8.11 4.93 4.70
C ALA A 15 8.25 6.23 3.93
N ARG A 16 8.72 6.11 2.68
CA ARG A 16 8.69 7.22 1.74
C ARG A 16 7.39 7.15 0.95
N TYR A 17 6.80 8.29 0.68
CA TYR A 17 5.52 8.35 -0.02
C TYR A 17 5.71 8.88 -1.43
N PHE A 18 5.06 8.23 -2.39
CA PHE A 18 5.04 8.65 -3.79
C PHE A 18 3.59 8.74 -4.24
N GLY A 19 3.17 9.94 -4.59
CA GLY A 19 1.80 10.18 -5.03
C GLY A 19 1.36 11.61 -4.68
N PRO A 20 0.09 11.94 -4.94
CA PRO A 20 -0.42 13.28 -4.62
C PRO A 20 -0.53 13.48 -3.12
N GLU A 21 -0.24 14.68 -2.69
CA GLU A 21 -0.22 15.00 -1.26
C GLU A 21 -1.60 14.84 -0.62
N GLU A 22 -2.66 15.19 -1.32
CA GLU A 22 -4.00 15.08 -0.77
C GLU A 22 -4.41 13.64 -0.49
N ALA A 23 -3.81 12.67 -1.16
CA ALA A 23 -4.12 11.25 -0.89
C ALA A 23 -3.54 10.78 0.45
N LEU A 24 -2.58 11.52 1.02
CA LEU A 24 -2.03 11.18 2.34
C LEU A 24 -3.08 11.22 3.44
N ASP A 25 -4.10 12.03 3.28
CA ASP A 25 -5.13 12.18 4.30
C ASP A 25 -6.31 11.26 4.08
N GLN A 26 -6.24 10.37 3.08
CA GLN A 26 -7.28 9.39 2.85
C GLN A 26 -7.32 8.37 3.99
N GLU A 27 -8.52 8.12 4.49
CA GLU A 27 -8.71 7.13 5.55
C GLU A 27 -8.61 5.72 4.97
N LEU A 28 -7.98 4.84 5.74
CA LEU A 28 -7.84 3.44 5.36
C LEU A 28 -8.96 2.63 6.00
N SER A 29 -9.58 1.77 5.20
CA SER A 29 -10.60 0.86 5.70
C SER A 29 -10.00 -0.39 6.34
N GLY A 30 -8.74 -0.68 6.02
CA GLY A 30 -8.05 -1.83 6.58
C GLY A 30 -6.71 -2.04 5.90
N VAL A 31 -6.00 -3.06 6.34
CA VAL A 31 -4.69 -3.44 5.80
C VAL A 31 -4.78 -4.90 5.36
N GLU A 32 -4.28 -5.20 4.16
CA GLU A 32 -4.32 -6.54 3.61
C GLU A 32 -2.98 -6.94 3.03
N THR A 33 -2.61 -8.19 3.27
CA THR A 33 -1.43 -8.78 2.65
C THR A 33 -1.79 -9.70 1.48
N ASP A 34 -3.08 -10.00 1.32
CA ASP A 34 -3.59 -10.85 0.25
C ASP A 34 -4.39 -9.99 -0.72
N SER A 35 -3.96 -9.98 -1.98
CA SER A 35 -4.63 -9.16 -3.00
C SER A 35 -6.11 -9.53 -3.17
N ARG A 36 -6.49 -10.75 -2.83
CA ARG A 36 -7.88 -11.18 -2.93
C ARG A 36 -8.78 -10.53 -1.88
N GLY A 37 -8.20 -10.10 -0.77
CA GLY A 37 -8.95 -9.45 0.30
C GLY A 37 -9.04 -7.94 0.18
N VAL A 38 -8.41 -7.36 -0.85
CA VAL A 38 -8.41 -5.92 -1.03
C VAL A 38 -9.78 -5.42 -1.47
N THR A 39 -10.24 -4.37 -0.78
CA THR A 39 -11.48 -3.68 -1.13
C THR A 39 -11.20 -2.19 -1.17
N LYS A 40 -12.23 -1.39 -1.43
CA LYS A 40 -12.07 0.05 -1.52
C LYS A 40 -11.52 0.62 -0.21
N GLY A 41 -10.45 1.40 -0.31
CA GLY A 41 -9.84 2.06 0.84
C GLY A 41 -8.82 1.22 1.60
N THR A 42 -8.51 0.02 1.12
CA THR A 42 -7.54 -0.87 1.78
C THR A 42 -6.11 -0.46 1.45
N LEU A 43 -5.23 -0.61 2.43
CA LEU A 43 -3.78 -0.52 2.18
C LEU A 43 -3.26 -1.93 1.94
N PHE A 44 -2.68 -2.16 0.77
CA PHE A 44 -2.13 -3.46 0.42
C PHE A 44 -0.65 -3.51 0.75
N VAL A 45 -0.22 -4.53 1.49
CA VAL A 45 1.19 -4.74 1.83
C VAL A 45 1.75 -5.80 0.89
N ALA A 46 2.65 -5.37 -0.01
CA ALA A 46 3.29 -6.28 -0.95
C ALA A 46 4.44 -7.00 -0.25
N ILE A 47 4.29 -8.30 -0.06
CA ILE A 47 5.29 -9.12 0.61
C ILE A 47 5.96 -10.01 -0.42
N PRO A 48 7.30 -10.00 -0.52
CA PRO A 48 8.01 -10.93 -1.40
C PRO A 48 7.83 -12.36 -0.88
N GLY A 49 7.51 -13.28 -1.76
CA GLY A 49 7.33 -14.67 -1.41
C GLY A 49 8.25 -15.56 -2.21
N GLU A 50 8.32 -16.85 -1.81
CA GLU A 50 9.17 -17.81 -2.48
C GLU A 50 8.67 -18.16 -3.88
N ARG A 51 7.36 -18.24 -4.04
CA ARG A 51 6.74 -18.60 -5.32
C ARG A 51 6.10 -17.41 -6.01
N VAL A 52 5.49 -16.54 -5.23
CA VAL A 52 4.76 -15.39 -5.75
C VAL A 52 5.21 -14.17 -4.99
N ASP A 53 5.63 -13.16 -5.72
CA ASP A 53 5.99 -11.89 -5.15
C ASP A 53 4.74 -11.01 -5.12
N GLY A 54 4.35 -10.58 -3.91
CA GLY A 54 3.17 -9.73 -3.73
C GLY A 54 3.22 -8.46 -4.56
N HIS A 55 4.42 -8.02 -4.95
CA HIS A 55 4.57 -6.81 -5.77
C HIS A 55 3.90 -6.97 -7.15
N LYS A 56 3.74 -8.18 -7.63
CA LYS A 56 3.06 -8.44 -8.90
C LYS A 56 1.60 -8.02 -8.87
N PHE A 57 1.00 -8.01 -7.69
CA PHE A 57 -0.43 -7.75 -7.56
C PHE A 57 -0.76 -6.28 -7.35
N ILE A 58 0.26 -5.43 -7.27
CA ILE A 58 0.01 -4.01 -6.99
C ILE A 58 -0.93 -3.37 -8.02
N PRO A 59 -0.75 -3.56 -9.33
CA PRO A 59 -1.71 -2.98 -10.28
C PRO A 59 -3.14 -3.50 -10.08
N ASP A 60 -3.27 -4.79 -9.73
CA ASP A 60 -4.59 -5.39 -9.52
C ASP A 60 -5.29 -4.80 -8.30
N VAL A 61 -4.56 -4.54 -7.22
CA VAL A 61 -5.19 -4.02 -6.01
C VAL A 61 -5.69 -2.60 -6.22
N TYR A 62 -5.03 -1.80 -7.03
CA TYR A 62 -5.53 -0.47 -7.37
C TYR A 62 -6.84 -0.59 -8.15
N ALA A 63 -6.94 -1.58 -9.03
CA ALA A 63 -8.18 -1.81 -9.77
C ALA A 63 -9.33 -2.22 -8.84
N LYS A 64 -9.00 -2.80 -7.69
CA LYS A 64 -10.01 -3.17 -6.68
C LYS A 64 -10.34 -2.05 -5.72
N GLY A 65 -9.68 -0.90 -5.85
CA GLY A 65 -9.97 0.26 -5.04
C GLY A 65 -9.02 0.50 -3.89
N ALA A 66 -7.86 -0.15 -3.88
CA ALA A 66 -6.87 0.07 -2.83
C ALA A 66 -6.51 1.56 -2.72
N ALA A 67 -6.44 2.04 -1.48
CA ALA A 67 -6.06 3.43 -1.24
C ALA A 67 -4.58 3.64 -1.45
N CYS A 68 -3.77 2.64 -1.15
CA CYS A 68 -2.32 2.75 -1.18
C CYS A 68 -1.72 1.35 -1.18
N ALA A 69 -0.48 1.24 -1.62
CA ALA A 69 0.27 -0.02 -1.51
C ALA A 69 1.58 0.25 -0.77
N LEU A 70 2.00 -0.71 0.03
CA LEU A 70 3.30 -0.69 0.70
C LEU A 70 4.24 -1.61 -0.07
N SER A 71 5.34 -1.06 -0.57
CA SER A 71 6.26 -1.76 -1.46
C SER A 71 7.68 -1.74 -0.90
N GLN A 72 8.44 -2.78 -1.17
CA GLN A 72 9.88 -2.80 -0.93
C GLN A 72 10.68 -2.35 -2.13
N GLN A 73 10.02 -2.18 -3.26
CA GLN A 73 10.66 -1.79 -4.50
C GLN A 73 10.08 -0.48 -5.01
N GLU A 74 10.96 0.32 -5.59
CA GLU A 74 10.51 1.52 -6.27
C GLU A 74 9.71 1.10 -7.49
N LEU A 75 8.51 1.64 -7.61
CA LEU A 75 7.62 1.27 -8.72
C LEU A 75 7.84 2.20 -9.91
N THR A 76 7.93 1.61 -11.08
CA THR A 76 7.97 2.35 -12.33
C THR A 76 6.54 2.44 -12.84
N ASP A 77 6.05 3.63 -13.05
CA ASP A 77 4.71 3.84 -13.58
C ASP A 77 3.60 3.20 -12.71
N PRO A 78 3.55 3.55 -11.42
CA PRO A 78 2.53 2.98 -10.54
C PRO A 78 1.13 3.47 -10.90
N ALA A 79 0.14 2.59 -10.68
CA ALA A 79 -1.25 2.90 -10.97
C ALA A 79 -1.89 3.83 -9.92
N GLY A 80 -1.21 4.05 -8.79
CA GLY A 80 -1.72 4.91 -7.74
C GLY A 80 -0.63 5.22 -6.73
N PRO A 81 -0.98 5.89 -5.62
CA PRO A 81 0.01 6.25 -4.61
C PRO A 81 0.57 5.02 -3.91
N TYR A 82 1.85 5.06 -3.54
CA TYR A 82 2.44 3.95 -2.80
C TYR A 82 3.46 4.45 -1.78
N LEU A 83 3.73 3.58 -0.81
CA LEU A 83 4.74 3.80 0.21
C LEU A 83 5.91 2.86 -0.04
N LEU A 84 7.13 3.37 0.11
CA LEU A 84 8.33 2.59 -0.10
C LEU A 84 9.05 2.38 1.23
N VAL A 85 9.31 1.13 1.57
CA VAL A 85 10.05 0.75 2.77
C VAL A 85 11.15 -0.23 2.39
N GLU A 86 12.10 -0.42 3.29
CA GLU A 86 13.18 -1.37 3.04
C GLU A 86 12.73 -2.81 3.19
N ASP A 87 11.85 -3.07 4.13
CA ASP A 87 11.39 -4.43 4.42
C ASP A 87 9.94 -4.39 4.87
N THR A 88 9.05 -4.97 4.07
CA THR A 88 7.62 -4.98 4.38
C THR A 88 7.27 -5.95 5.49
N GLN A 89 8.18 -6.81 5.89
CA GLN A 89 7.95 -7.81 6.93
C GLN A 89 8.35 -7.34 8.32
N GLN A 90 8.87 -6.16 8.42
CA GLN A 90 9.23 -5.60 9.73
C GLN A 90 8.11 -4.84 10.39
#